data_d66642dd489fc64ad7f7a7dd3960ea71
#
_entry.id   d66642dd489fc64ad7f7a7dd3960ea71
#
_cell.length_a   1.000
_cell.length_b   1.000
_cell.length_c   1.000
_cell.angle_alpha   90.00
_cell.angle_beta   90.00
_cell.angle_gamma   90.00
#
_symmetry.space_group_name_H-M   'P 1'
#
loop_
_entity.id
_entity.type
_entity.pdbx_description
1 polymer ?
#
loop_
_entity_poly.entity_id
_entity_poly.type
_entity_poly.pdbx_seq_one_letter_code
_entity_poly.pdbx_strand_id
1 'polypeptide(L)'
;MHAVNHLLEFWETQMSESHRSSNYFFRRTPSHYHMMLLVMSAHYNNQNLSVEELKTKLFYTSRPKSSIIINDACKSGFFYLQRTDTDKRRKHIKPSEMFIKEFKDYILILKEISN
;
A
#
# COMPACT_ATOMS: atom_id res chain seq x y z
N MET A 1 -13.17 -24.90 -8.80
CA MET A 1 -13.83 -23.61 -8.57
C MET A 1 -13.12 -22.51 -9.34
N HIS A 2 -13.87 -21.80 -10.15
CA HIS A 2 -13.34 -20.82 -11.11
C HIS A 2 -12.64 -19.64 -10.43
N ALA A 3 -13.26 -19.07 -9.41
CA ALA A 3 -12.69 -17.93 -8.69
C ALA A 3 -11.39 -18.27 -7.98
N VAL A 4 -11.29 -19.47 -7.41
CA VAL A 4 -10.06 -19.92 -6.74
C VAL A 4 -8.92 -20.06 -7.74
N ASN A 5 -9.20 -20.60 -8.93
CA ASN A 5 -8.20 -20.75 -9.96
C ASN A 5 -7.70 -19.38 -10.44
N HIS A 6 -8.58 -18.40 -10.60
CA HIS A 6 -8.20 -17.04 -10.97
C HIS A 6 -7.34 -16.37 -9.90
N LEU A 7 -7.70 -16.57 -8.62
CA LEU A 7 -6.91 -16.03 -7.52
C LEU A 7 -5.53 -16.66 -7.45
N LEU A 8 -5.45 -17.98 -7.66
CA LEU A 8 -4.19 -18.69 -7.64
C LEU A 8 -3.27 -18.20 -8.78
N GLU A 9 -3.82 -18.12 -9.99
CA GLU A 9 -3.08 -17.63 -11.15
C GLU A 9 -2.60 -16.19 -10.94
N PHE A 10 -3.47 -15.33 -10.44
CA PHE A 10 -3.12 -13.95 -10.12
C PHE A 10 -1.98 -13.89 -9.10
N TRP A 11 -2.10 -14.63 -8.00
CA TRP A 11 -1.08 -14.65 -6.95
C TRP A 11 0.27 -15.13 -7.47
N GLU A 12 0.28 -16.24 -8.20
CA GLU A 12 1.51 -16.80 -8.75
C GLU A 12 2.19 -15.84 -9.71
N THR A 13 1.40 -15.19 -10.59
CA THR A 13 1.92 -14.21 -11.53
C THR A 13 2.55 -13.01 -10.79
N GLN A 14 1.84 -12.47 -9.81
CA GLN A 14 2.30 -11.29 -9.08
C GLN A 14 3.54 -11.59 -8.22
N MET A 15 3.57 -12.75 -7.59
CA MET A 15 4.69 -13.10 -6.71
C MET A 15 5.91 -13.59 -7.45
N SER A 16 5.77 -14.02 -8.70
CA SER A 16 6.90 -14.44 -9.53
C SER A 16 7.56 -13.27 -10.28
N GLU A 17 6.92 -12.11 -10.28
CA GLU A 17 7.48 -10.92 -10.92
C GLU A 17 8.64 -10.34 -10.11
N SER A 18 9.34 -9.36 -10.71
CA SER A 18 10.45 -8.66 -10.09
C SER A 18 10.10 -8.15 -8.68
N HIS A 19 11.07 -8.20 -7.78
CA HIS A 19 10.95 -7.62 -6.43
C HIS A 19 10.61 -6.13 -6.42
N ARG A 20 10.65 -5.46 -7.56
CA ARG A 20 10.29 -4.05 -7.70
C ARG A 20 8.80 -3.83 -7.89
N SER A 21 8.04 -4.89 -8.14
CA SER A 21 6.58 -4.79 -8.30
C SER A 21 5.94 -4.38 -6.96
N SER A 22 5.02 -3.41 -7.01
CA SER A 22 4.26 -3.02 -5.84
C SER A 22 3.42 -4.18 -5.30
N ASN A 23 2.94 -5.05 -6.18
CA ASN A 23 2.18 -6.22 -5.77
C ASN A 23 3.02 -7.16 -4.91
N TYR A 24 4.26 -7.41 -5.32
CA TYR A 24 5.19 -8.20 -4.52
C TYR A 24 5.46 -7.51 -3.18
N PHE A 25 5.80 -6.22 -3.21
CA PHE A 25 6.16 -5.45 -2.01
C PHE A 25 5.05 -5.49 -0.96
N PHE A 26 3.81 -5.18 -1.36
CA PHE A 26 2.72 -5.06 -0.40
C PHE A 26 2.12 -6.38 0.04
N ARG A 27 2.58 -7.50 -0.52
CA ARG A 27 2.13 -8.83 -0.10
C ARG A 27 3.17 -9.61 0.68
N ARG A 28 4.29 -8.97 1.00
CA ARG A 28 5.37 -9.62 1.76
C ARG A 28 4.94 -10.03 3.15
N THR A 29 4.19 -9.18 3.83
CA THR A 29 3.66 -9.46 5.18
C THR A 29 2.28 -8.84 5.31
N PRO A 30 1.48 -9.31 6.30
CA PRO A 30 0.20 -8.65 6.60
C PRO A 30 0.33 -7.16 6.91
N SER A 31 1.41 -6.75 7.56
CA SER A 31 1.64 -5.34 7.89
C SER A 31 1.85 -4.49 6.63
N HIS A 32 2.57 -5.00 5.64
CA HIS A 32 2.75 -4.30 4.35
C HIS A 32 1.40 -4.11 3.66
N TYR A 33 0.59 -5.15 3.62
CA TYR A 33 -0.72 -5.10 2.98
C TYR A 33 -1.66 -4.15 3.71
N HIS A 34 -1.69 -4.22 5.05
CA HIS A 34 -2.49 -3.34 5.88
C HIS A 34 -2.11 -1.87 5.66
N MET A 35 -0.80 -1.58 5.61
CA MET A 35 -0.30 -0.24 5.33
C MET A 35 -0.81 0.27 3.98
N MET A 36 -0.74 -0.56 2.95
CA MET A 36 -1.27 -0.21 1.62
C MET A 36 -2.74 0.18 1.69
N LEU A 37 -3.55 -0.64 2.36
CA LEU A 37 -4.99 -0.38 2.46
C LEU A 37 -5.28 0.91 3.21
N LEU A 38 -4.55 1.18 4.29
CA LEU A 38 -4.74 2.41 5.08
C LEU A 38 -4.41 3.65 4.25
N VAL A 39 -3.30 3.64 3.52
CA VAL A 39 -2.89 4.78 2.70
C VAL A 39 -3.88 4.99 1.55
N MET A 40 -4.28 3.92 0.88
CA MET A 40 -5.19 4.04 -0.26
C MET A 40 -6.61 4.41 0.18
N SER A 41 -7.05 3.93 1.34
CA SER A 41 -8.34 4.33 1.91
C SER A 41 -8.36 5.84 2.18
N ALA A 42 -7.32 6.38 2.80
CA ALA A 42 -7.22 7.80 3.05
C ALA A 42 -7.22 8.60 1.74
N HIS A 43 -6.47 8.12 0.75
CA HIS A 43 -6.39 8.78 -0.56
C HIS A 43 -7.76 8.88 -1.23
N TYR A 44 -8.48 7.76 -1.32
CA TYR A 44 -9.78 7.75 -2.00
C TYR A 44 -10.89 8.45 -1.22
N ASN A 45 -10.72 8.60 0.09
CA ASN A 45 -11.67 9.34 0.92
C ASN A 45 -11.27 10.81 1.13
N ASN A 46 -10.27 11.28 0.39
CA ASN A 46 -9.77 12.65 0.48
C ASN A 46 -9.39 13.05 1.90
N GLN A 47 -8.81 12.11 2.64
CA GLN A 47 -8.35 12.34 4.00
C GLN A 47 -6.83 12.44 4.02
N ASN A 48 -6.33 13.30 4.89
CA ASN A 48 -4.90 13.42 5.12
C ASN A 48 -4.49 12.42 6.20
N LEU A 49 -3.58 11.53 5.86
CA LEU A 49 -3.06 10.53 6.81
C LEU A 49 -1.63 10.91 7.17
N SER A 50 -1.41 11.24 8.46
CA SER A 50 -0.06 11.53 8.91
C SER A 50 0.72 10.24 9.12
N VAL A 51 2.06 10.35 9.07
CA VAL A 51 2.93 9.19 9.33
C VAL A 51 2.68 8.64 10.74
N GLU A 52 2.47 9.52 11.72
CA GLU A 52 2.22 9.09 13.09
C GLU A 52 0.89 8.36 13.23
N GLU A 53 -0.15 8.85 12.55
CA GLU A 53 -1.45 8.14 12.52
C GLU A 53 -1.31 6.77 11.87
N LEU A 54 -0.55 6.68 10.79
CA LEU A 54 -0.32 5.40 10.11
C LEU A 54 0.36 4.41 11.04
N LYS A 55 1.40 4.85 11.75
CA LYS A 55 2.11 4.00 12.73
C LYS A 55 1.17 3.51 13.83
N THR A 56 0.28 4.38 14.30
CA THR A 56 -0.70 4.02 15.32
C THR A 56 -1.71 2.99 14.80
N LYS A 57 -2.16 3.16 13.56
CA LYS A 57 -3.13 2.25 12.95
C LYS A 57 -2.53 0.88 12.61
N LEU A 58 -1.21 0.80 12.45
CA LEU A 58 -0.50 -0.48 12.26
C LEU A 58 -0.25 -1.16 13.60
N PHE A 59 -1.32 -1.47 14.30
CA PHE A 59 -1.28 -1.86 15.71
C PHE A 59 -0.68 -3.25 15.97
N TYR A 60 -0.58 -4.11 14.95
CA TYR A 60 0.09 -5.40 15.07
C TYR A 60 1.59 -5.31 14.85
N THR A 61 2.10 -4.13 14.54
CA THR A 61 3.48 -3.93 14.14
C THR A 61 4.14 -2.98 15.12
N SER A 62 5.34 -3.31 15.60
CA SER A 62 6.08 -2.40 16.49
C SER A 62 6.40 -1.09 15.76
N ARG A 63 6.58 0.00 16.53
CA ARG A 63 6.89 1.29 15.92
C ARG A 63 8.19 1.26 15.11
N PRO A 64 9.28 0.62 15.57
CA PRO A 64 10.48 0.50 14.73
C PRO A 64 10.23 -0.22 13.41
N LYS A 65 9.47 -1.31 13.42
CA LYS A 65 9.13 -2.05 12.19
C LYS A 65 8.23 -1.22 11.28
N SER A 66 7.26 -0.49 11.86
CA SER A 66 6.40 0.41 11.07
C SER A 66 7.23 1.45 10.34
N SER A 67 8.20 2.05 11.02
CA SER A 67 9.09 3.03 10.41
C SER A 67 9.87 2.44 9.24
N ILE A 68 10.35 1.20 9.38
CA ILE A 68 11.10 0.53 8.33
C ILE A 68 10.23 0.31 7.09
N ILE A 69 9.03 -0.26 7.25
CA ILE A 69 8.19 -0.57 6.09
C ILE A 69 7.67 0.70 5.41
N ILE A 70 7.40 1.75 6.17
CA ILE A 70 7.00 3.04 5.60
C ILE A 70 8.14 3.64 4.79
N ASN A 71 9.35 3.65 5.34
CA ASN A 71 10.53 4.14 4.62
C ASN A 71 10.82 3.33 3.37
N ASP A 72 10.68 2.02 3.44
CA ASP A 72 10.89 1.15 2.27
C ASP A 72 9.88 1.44 1.16
N ALA A 73 8.62 1.68 1.51
CA ALA A 73 7.60 2.04 0.53
C ALA A 73 7.93 3.37 -0.15
N CYS A 74 8.43 4.34 0.61
CA CYS A 74 8.84 5.63 0.05
C CYS A 74 10.08 5.50 -0.84
N LYS A 75 11.07 4.74 -0.41
CA LYS A 75 12.28 4.50 -1.20
C LYS A 75 11.98 3.78 -2.51
N SER A 76 11.00 2.90 -2.48
CA SER A 76 10.58 2.15 -3.67
C SER A 76 9.72 2.98 -4.62
N GLY A 77 9.36 4.19 -4.23
CA GLY A 77 8.58 5.10 -5.07
C GLY A 77 7.09 4.85 -5.06
N PHE A 78 6.58 4.03 -4.13
CA PHE A 78 5.15 3.75 -4.04
C PHE A 78 4.40 4.83 -3.26
N PHE A 79 5.04 5.37 -2.22
CA PHE A 79 4.49 6.45 -1.42
C PHE A 79 5.47 7.63 -1.38
N TYR A 80 4.95 8.79 -1.02
CA TYR A 80 5.80 9.95 -0.75
C TYR A 80 5.25 10.71 0.45
N LEU A 81 6.12 11.51 1.07
CA LEU A 81 5.75 12.31 2.23
C LEU A 81 5.57 13.75 1.80
N GLN A 82 4.48 14.36 2.24
CA GLN A 82 4.16 15.74 1.95
C GLN A 82 4.01 16.51 3.25
N ARG A 83 4.71 17.64 3.36
CA ARG A 83 4.56 18.55 4.50
C ARG A 83 3.46 19.55 4.18
N THR A 84 2.66 19.91 5.19
CA THR A 84 1.65 20.94 5.03
C THR A 84 2.24 22.30 5.37
N ASP A 85 1.71 23.36 4.75
CA ASP A 85 2.15 24.74 5.02
C ASP A 85 1.82 25.18 6.43
N THR A 86 0.80 24.59 7.03
CA THR A 86 0.30 24.97 8.35
C THR A 86 1.01 24.26 9.49
N ASP A 87 1.58 23.09 9.25
CA ASP A 87 2.31 22.33 10.27
C ASP A 87 3.49 21.61 9.64
N LYS A 88 4.66 22.25 9.70
CA LYS A 88 5.91 21.71 9.13
C LYS A 88 6.42 20.46 9.85
N ARG A 89 5.90 20.17 11.04
CA ARG A 89 6.30 18.98 11.82
C ARG A 89 5.55 17.74 11.40
N ARG A 90 4.35 17.90 10.82
CA ARG A 90 3.49 16.80 10.46
C ARG A 90 3.66 16.48 8.98
N LYS A 91 4.08 15.27 8.71
CA LYS A 91 4.21 14.77 7.33
C LYS A 91 3.01 13.89 7.02
N HIS A 92 2.36 14.15 5.89
CA HIS A 92 1.30 13.30 5.39
C HIS A 92 1.85 12.32 4.38
N ILE A 93 1.36 11.09 4.40
CA ILE A 93 1.78 10.07 3.46
C ILE A 93 0.75 9.97 2.34
N LYS A 94 1.25 9.94 1.11
CA LYS A 94 0.42 9.92 -0.10
C LYS A 94 0.92 8.84 -1.05
N PRO A 95 0.04 8.21 -1.84
CA PRO A 95 0.50 7.30 -2.89
C PRO A 95 1.04 8.08 -4.08
N SER A 96 2.07 7.54 -4.72
CA SER A 96 2.58 8.10 -5.97
C SER A 96 1.62 7.82 -7.12
N GLU A 97 1.73 8.58 -8.21
CA GLU A 97 0.90 8.37 -9.41
C GLU A 97 1.12 6.97 -9.98
N MET A 98 2.36 6.50 -9.99
CA MET A 98 2.71 5.16 -10.45
C MET A 98 1.96 4.11 -9.64
N PHE A 99 1.96 4.24 -8.32
CA PHE A 99 1.31 3.25 -7.47
C PHE A 99 -0.22 3.34 -7.59
N ILE A 100 -0.80 4.53 -7.71
CA ILE A 100 -2.25 4.68 -7.92
C ILE A 100 -2.69 3.88 -9.15
N LYS A 101 -1.93 3.96 -10.23
CA LYS A 101 -2.22 3.23 -11.45
C LYS A 101 -2.15 1.72 -11.24
N GLU A 102 -1.10 1.22 -10.59
CA GLU A 102 -0.96 -0.20 -10.29
C GLU A 102 -2.08 -0.71 -9.38
N PHE A 103 -2.47 0.11 -8.40
CA PHE A 103 -3.55 -0.25 -7.48
C PHE A 103 -4.90 -0.34 -8.21
N LYS A 104 -5.17 0.56 -9.14
CA LYS A 104 -6.38 0.49 -9.96
C LYS A 104 -6.45 -0.80 -10.76
N ASP A 105 -5.33 -1.22 -11.35
CA ASP A 105 -5.26 -2.48 -12.08
C ASP A 105 -5.55 -3.66 -11.16
N TYR A 106 -5.00 -3.65 -9.94
CA TYR A 106 -5.25 -4.67 -8.93
C TYR A 106 -6.74 -4.74 -8.58
N ILE A 107 -7.39 -3.60 -8.34
CA ILE A 107 -8.82 -3.56 -7.99
C ILE A 107 -9.67 -4.09 -9.14
N LEU A 108 -9.32 -3.78 -10.39
CA LEU A 108 -10.05 -4.29 -11.56
C LEU A 108 -9.99 -5.81 -11.63
N ILE A 109 -8.83 -6.39 -11.36
CA ILE A 109 -8.66 -7.85 -11.34
C ILE A 109 -9.52 -8.48 -10.24
N LEU A 110 -9.55 -7.88 -9.05
CA LEU A 110 -10.38 -8.37 -7.96
C LEU A 110 -11.87 -8.33 -8.32
N LYS A 111 -12.32 -7.29 -9.00
CA LYS A 111 -13.71 -7.19 -9.45
C LYS A 111 -14.06 -8.28 -10.46
N GLU A 112 -13.16 -8.57 -11.39
CA GLU A 112 -13.36 -9.64 -12.37
C GLU A 112 -13.49 -11.00 -11.69
N ILE A 113 -12.66 -11.25 -10.68
CA ILE A 113 -12.68 -12.52 -9.94
C ILE A 113 -13.98 -12.67 -9.14
N SER A 114 -14.50 -11.58 -8.57
CA SER A 114 -15.69 -11.62 -7.73
C SER A 114 -17.00 -11.68 -8.51
N ASN A 115 -16.95 -11.41 -9.81
CA ASN A 115 -18.12 -11.54 -10.69
C ASN A 115 -18.20 -12.97 -11.28
#